data_98ccc25267044fa436b449c42440aa16
#
_entry.id   98ccc25267044fa436b449c42440aa16
#
_cell.length_a   1.000
_cell.length_b   1.000
_cell.length_c   1.000
_cell.angle_alpha   90.00
_cell.angle_beta   90.00
_cell.angle_gamma   90.00
#
_symmetry.space_group_name_H-M   'P 1'
#
loop_
_entity.id
_entity.type
_entity.pdbx_description
1 polymer ?
#
loop_
_entity_poly.entity_id
_entity_poly.type
_entity_poly.pdbx_seq_one_letter_code
_entity_poly.pdbx_strand_id
1 'polypeptide(L)'
;DTIEARVLKRPQIYQPANASYHDKQPSAQASSQPAARPLDDTKILGTIVHQPIPFRKWAIFCLEKDVHHGEYLNDRFYELSEERRFDIYVDYGDIVELSNKSGIEAFKEAIDDYYLKYVCGKDANGRQLTKPRKTKDLYFFLIIMPDSIKQEHLYTALKNKINTDSPVISQFVSSKTIQKYNDRIYINILRQINAKLGGDLWRLNFGAEISRKTMLVGIDVCHKGKQSIIGFCATYDEHMCKYYTQASPQGQKGQEIISSGVLQEYFKSAFQAFRDHNQGQLPDHIFIYRDGVGDSMRAQVIAHELEQLTKIVQQEYCLDPSKEPALPKHTLIIVNKRVRQRFFQVGANAGISNP
;
A
#
# COMPACT_ATOMS: atom_id res chain seq x y z
N ASP A 1 -39.05 -6.30 5.10
CA ASP A 1 -38.42 -7.58 4.77
C ASP A 1 -37.44 -7.93 5.87
N THR A 2 -37.49 -9.17 6.34
CA THR A 2 -36.59 -9.69 7.36
C THR A 2 -35.44 -10.37 6.62
N ILE A 3 -34.19 -9.97 6.92
CA ILE A 3 -32.98 -10.57 6.35
C ILE A 3 -32.31 -11.35 7.48
N GLU A 4 -32.01 -12.62 7.22
CA GLU A 4 -31.19 -13.41 8.12
C GLU A 4 -29.74 -12.93 8.02
N ALA A 5 -29.18 -12.46 9.14
CA ALA A 5 -27.81 -11.95 9.19
C ALA A 5 -27.00 -12.77 10.18
N ARG A 6 -25.75 -13.05 9.83
CA ARG A 6 -24.78 -13.74 10.67
C ARG A 6 -23.64 -12.83 11.02
N VAL A 7 -23.33 -12.73 12.31
CA VAL A 7 -22.11 -12.09 12.77
C VAL A 7 -20.93 -13.01 12.47
N LEU A 8 -20.03 -12.56 11.61
CA LEU A 8 -18.81 -13.31 11.27
C LEU A 8 -17.85 -13.34 12.47
N LYS A 9 -17.19 -14.46 12.64
CA LYS A 9 -16.06 -14.52 13.59
C LYS A 9 -14.94 -13.63 13.11
N ARG A 10 -14.19 -13.02 14.05
CA ARG A 10 -12.99 -12.24 13.70
C ARG A 10 -12.00 -13.12 12.92
N PRO A 11 -11.36 -12.59 11.87
CA PRO A 11 -10.36 -13.34 11.13
C PRO A 11 -9.16 -13.67 12.04
N GLN A 12 -8.54 -14.80 11.76
CA GLN A 12 -7.27 -15.14 12.41
C GLN A 12 -6.12 -14.42 11.70
N ILE A 13 -5.25 -13.80 12.48
CA ILE A 13 -4.05 -13.15 11.97
C ILE A 13 -2.85 -14.05 12.22
N TYR A 14 -2.07 -14.28 11.18
CA TYR A 14 -0.79 -14.95 11.28
C TYR A 14 0.29 -13.97 11.71
N GLN A 15 1.03 -14.35 12.73
CA GLN A 15 2.30 -13.74 13.10
C GLN A 15 3.36 -14.83 13.13
N PRO A 16 4.58 -14.57 12.67
CA PRO A 16 5.65 -15.52 12.81
C PRO A 16 5.90 -15.80 14.29
N ALA A 17 6.03 -17.07 14.66
CA ALA A 17 6.50 -17.42 15.99
C ALA A 17 7.98 -17.10 16.06
N ASN A 18 8.36 -16.10 16.87
CA ASN A 18 9.74 -15.72 17.26
C ASN A 18 10.85 -16.21 16.30
N ALA A 19 10.94 -15.64 15.12
CA ALA A 19 12.09 -15.85 14.26
C ALA A 19 13.23 -15.00 14.81
N SER A 20 14.15 -15.60 15.56
CA SER A 20 15.41 -14.97 15.92
C SER A 20 16.21 -14.73 14.63
N TYR A 21 16.31 -13.49 14.22
CA TYR A 21 17.01 -13.02 13.03
C TYR A 21 18.53 -12.91 13.30
N HIS A 22 19.14 -14.00 13.82
CA HIS A 22 20.59 -14.14 13.82
C HIS A 22 20.98 -15.40 13.04
N ASP A 23 21.64 -15.17 11.93
CA ASP A 23 22.41 -16.16 11.15
C ASP A 23 21.72 -17.49 10.87
N LYS A 24 20.86 -17.53 9.83
CA LYS A 24 20.79 -18.74 8.97
C LYS A 24 20.25 -18.36 7.60
N GLN A 25 21.06 -18.65 6.57
CA GLN A 25 20.59 -18.78 5.20
C GLN A 25 19.36 -19.70 5.14
N PRO A 26 18.37 -19.46 4.27
CA PRO A 26 17.19 -20.30 4.19
C PRO A 26 17.58 -21.70 3.72
N SER A 27 17.67 -22.63 4.65
CA SER A 27 17.62 -24.04 4.31
C SER A 27 16.18 -24.37 3.89
N ALA A 28 16.03 -24.84 2.67
CA ALA A 28 14.76 -25.28 2.10
C ALA A 28 14.28 -26.55 2.85
N GLN A 29 13.56 -26.39 3.94
CA GLN A 29 12.70 -27.43 4.55
C GLN A 29 12.15 -26.92 5.90
N ALA A 30 11.00 -26.26 5.86
CA ALA A 30 10.11 -26.17 7.02
C ALA A 30 8.66 -26.01 6.54
N SER A 31 8.00 -27.11 6.28
CA SER A 31 6.56 -27.21 6.07
C SER A 31 5.80 -27.32 7.38
N SER A 32 5.94 -26.37 8.27
CA SER A 32 5.04 -26.23 9.42
C SER A 32 4.50 -24.80 9.43
N GLN A 33 3.21 -24.66 9.10
CA GLN A 33 2.51 -23.39 9.19
C GLN A 33 2.57 -22.89 10.65
N PRO A 34 2.93 -21.63 10.90
CA PRO A 34 2.90 -21.06 12.23
C PRO A 34 1.45 -21.09 12.78
N ALA A 35 1.28 -21.47 14.02
CA ALA A 35 -0.02 -21.55 14.67
C ALA A 35 -0.71 -20.17 14.67
N ALA A 36 -1.92 -20.08 14.13
CA ALA A 36 -2.72 -18.87 14.14
C ALA A 36 -3.12 -18.51 15.58
N ARG A 37 -2.87 -17.28 15.99
CA ARG A 37 -3.32 -16.76 17.29
C ARG A 37 -4.50 -15.82 17.11
N PRO A 38 -5.54 -15.90 17.98
CA PRO A 38 -6.60 -14.91 18.00
C PRO A 38 -6.04 -13.52 18.35
N LEU A 39 -6.49 -12.48 17.66
CA LEU A 39 -6.11 -11.11 17.93
C LEU A 39 -6.80 -10.61 19.19
N ASP A 40 -6.00 -10.18 20.14
CA ASP A 40 -6.41 -9.25 21.18
C ASP A 40 -5.99 -7.85 20.71
N ASP A 41 -6.94 -6.97 20.44
CA ASP A 41 -6.72 -5.62 19.90
C ASP A 41 -5.73 -4.79 20.76
N THR A 42 -5.60 -5.15 22.03
CA THR A 42 -4.67 -4.50 22.97
C THR A 42 -3.22 -4.97 22.82
N LYS A 43 -2.99 -6.13 22.18
CA LYS A 43 -1.67 -6.76 22.05
C LYS A 43 -1.01 -6.56 20.68
N ILE A 44 -1.66 -5.89 19.73
CA ILE A 44 -1.06 -5.57 18.43
C ILE A 44 0.17 -4.63 18.58
N LEU A 45 0.23 -3.89 19.67
CA LEU A 45 1.29 -2.96 20.00
C LEU A 45 2.48 -3.69 20.63
N GLY A 46 3.32 -4.30 19.87
CA GLY A 46 4.50 -5.02 20.34
C GLY A 46 4.70 -6.35 19.63
N THR A 47 3.91 -6.57 18.59
CA THR A 47 4.00 -7.78 17.81
C THR A 47 4.96 -7.64 16.64
N ILE A 48 5.74 -8.68 16.48
CA ILE A 48 6.70 -8.92 15.40
C ILE A 48 6.04 -8.73 14.06
N VAL A 49 6.68 -7.96 13.18
CA VAL A 49 6.27 -7.74 11.80
C VAL A 49 6.52 -9.03 11.01
N HIS A 50 5.57 -9.44 10.15
CA HIS A 50 5.67 -10.70 9.42
C HIS A 50 6.84 -10.72 8.43
N GLN A 51 7.02 -9.61 7.69
CA GLN A 51 8.14 -9.41 6.77
C GLN A 51 8.73 -8.03 7.03
N PRO A 52 9.74 -7.94 7.92
CA PRO A 52 10.44 -6.69 8.17
C PRO A 52 11.36 -6.34 7.00
N ILE A 53 11.37 -5.07 6.63
CA ILE A 53 12.29 -4.52 5.64
C ILE A 53 13.23 -3.58 6.37
N PRO A 54 14.54 -3.87 6.40
CA PRO A 54 15.51 -2.97 7.01
C PRO A 54 15.62 -1.69 6.18
N PHE A 55 15.66 -0.53 6.84
CA PHE A 55 15.96 0.71 6.17
C PHE A 55 17.23 1.35 6.71
N ARG A 56 18.23 1.46 5.82
CA ARG A 56 19.59 1.84 6.14
C ARG A 56 19.97 3.19 5.58
N LYS A 57 19.32 3.63 4.52
CA LYS A 57 19.64 4.87 3.82
C LYS A 57 18.41 5.76 3.79
N TRP A 58 18.38 6.72 4.68
CA TRP A 58 17.23 7.61 4.81
C TRP A 58 17.62 8.98 5.34
N ALA A 59 16.76 9.96 5.12
CA ALA A 59 16.97 11.31 5.59
C ALA A 59 15.68 11.90 6.17
N ILE A 60 15.84 12.75 7.17
CA ILE A 60 14.79 13.55 7.80
C ILE A 60 14.94 14.98 7.30
N PHE A 61 13.91 15.51 6.66
CA PHE A 61 13.85 16.92 6.25
C PHE A 61 12.97 17.68 7.23
N CYS A 62 13.53 18.69 7.89
CA CYS A 62 12.82 19.47 8.91
C CYS A 62 13.31 20.92 8.96
N LEU A 63 12.51 21.80 9.59
CA LEU A 63 12.97 23.13 9.93
C LEU A 63 13.88 23.08 11.16
N GLU A 64 14.78 24.07 11.27
CA GLU A 64 15.70 24.27 12.40
C GLU A 64 15.03 24.10 13.77
N LYS A 65 13.84 24.66 13.96
CA LYS A 65 13.06 24.52 15.20
C LYS A 65 12.61 23.10 15.52
N ASP A 66 12.53 22.23 14.53
CA ASP A 66 12.06 20.84 14.65
C ASP A 66 13.22 19.84 14.65
N VAL A 67 14.49 20.29 14.52
CA VAL A 67 15.68 19.42 14.46
C VAL A 67 15.77 18.50 15.66
N HIS A 68 15.65 19.01 16.87
CA HIS A 68 15.75 18.19 18.08
C HIS A 68 14.65 17.11 18.17
N HIS A 69 13.47 17.37 17.57
CA HIS A 69 12.40 16.36 17.45
C HIS A 69 12.76 15.29 16.43
N GLY A 70 13.45 15.71 15.35
CA GLY A 70 13.99 14.79 14.32
C GLY A 70 15.08 13.91 14.87
N GLU A 71 16.01 14.47 15.65
CA GLU A 71 17.08 13.74 16.35
C GLU A 71 16.50 12.72 17.33
N TYR A 72 15.58 13.15 18.19
CA TYR A 72 14.91 12.23 19.13
C TYR A 72 14.17 11.10 18.41
N LEU A 73 13.48 11.40 17.30
CA LEU A 73 12.81 10.35 16.51
C LEU A 73 13.83 9.37 15.90
N ASN A 74 14.96 9.88 15.41
CA ASN A 74 16.04 9.09 14.84
C ASN A 74 16.62 8.11 15.88
N ASP A 75 16.98 8.66 17.05
CA ASP A 75 17.47 7.88 18.19
C ASP A 75 16.43 6.81 18.61
N ARG A 76 15.17 7.21 18.74
CA ARG A 76 14.13 6.31 19.19
C ARG A 76 13.81 5.21 18.19
N PHE A 77 13.90 5.48 16.88
CA PHE A 77 13.76 4.45 15.85
C PHE A 77 14.87 3.42 15.94
N TYR A 78 16.11 3.87 16.11
CA TYR A 78 17.26 3.00 16.31
C TYR A 78 17.10 2.13 17.58
N GLU A 79 16.79 2.74 18.73
CA GLU A 79 16.56 2.04 19.99
C GLU A 79 15.44 0.99 19.90
N LEU A 80 14.29 1.34 19.29
CA LEU A 80 13.17 0.43 19.09
C LEU A 80 13.55 -0.77 18.23
N SER A 81 14.46 -0.59 17.28
CA SER A 81 15.00 -1.70 16.47
C SER A 81 15.89 -2.63 17.29
N GLU A 82 16.75 -2.07 18.16
CA GLU A 82 17.65 -2.83 19.04
C GLU A 82 16.91 -3.54 20.19
N GLU A 83 15.85 -2.92 20.74
CA GLU A 83 15.03 -3.52 21.79
C GLU A 83 14.29 -4.79 21.33
N ARG A 84 14.40 -5.18 20.06
CA ARG A 84 13.72 -6.34 19.44
C ARG A 84 12.21 -6.37 19.66
N ARG A 85 11.62 -5.25 20.03
CA ARG A 85 10.16 -5.10 20.09
C ARG A 85 9.54 -5.10 18.70
N PHE A 86 10.41 -4.83 17.73
CA PHE A 86 10.04 -4.59 16.34
C PHE A 86 11.17 -5.14 15.46
N ASP A 87 10.96 -6.23 14.76
CA ASP A 87 12.02 -6.88 13.95
C ASP A 87 12.48 -6.05 12.74
N ILE A 88 12.20 -4.75 12.71
CA ILE A 88 12.65 -3.86 11.65
C ILE A 88 13.97 -3.23 12.07
N TYR A 89 15.04 -3.58 11.37
CA TYR A 89 16.35 -2.96 11.55
C TYR A 89 16.38 -1.55 10.97
N VAL A 90 16.84 -0.59 11.75
CA VAL A 90 16.91 0.83 11.38
C VAL A 90 18.30 1.37 11.66
N ASP A 91 19.01 1.88 10.63
CA ASP A 91 20.22 2.67 10.80
C ASP A 91 19.87 4.14 11.10
N TYR A 92 20.82 4.90 11.62
CA TYR A 92 20.66 6.34 11.77
C TYR A 92 20.47 7.02 10.40
N GLY A 93 19.46 7.88 10.32
CA GLY A 93 19.20 8.71 9.14
C GLY A 93 19.95 10.04 9.21
N ASP A 94 20.21 10.60 8.03
CA ASP A 94 20.74 11.97 7.93
C ASP A 94 19.66 12.99 8.31
N ILE A 95 20.04 14.09 8.96
CA ILE A 95 19.14 15.21 9.20
C ILE A 95 19.48 16.33 8.23
N VAL A 96 18.50 16.73 7.44
CA VAL A 96 18.57 17.85 6.50
C VAL A 96 17.79 19.01 7.10
N GLU A 97 18.54 19.93 7.67
CA GLU A 97 18.00 21.11 8.35
C GLU A 97 17.73 22.24 7.36
N LEU A 98 16.56 22.87 7.50
CA LEU A 98 16.17 24.07 6.75
C LEU A 98 15.91 25.22 7.71
N SER A 99 16.24 26.46 7.30
CA SER A 99 15.95 27.65 8.10
C SER A 99 14.47 27.75 8.49
N ASN A 100 14.17 28.24 9.66
CA ASN A 100 12.80 28.45 10.15
C ASN A 100 11.94 29.37 9.25
N LYS A 101 12.57 30.17 8.38
CA LYS A 101 11.90 31.02 7.39
C LYS A 101 11.65 30.31 6.06
N SER A 102 12.11 29.06 5.90
CA SER A 102 11.99 28.31 4.66
C SER A 102 10.52 28.00 4.33
N GLY A 103 10.18 28.20 3.08
CA GLY A 103 8.88 27.84 2.50
C GLY A 103 8.93 26.51 1.74
N ILE A 104 7.88 26.23 0.98
CA ILE A 104 7.73 25.00 0.21
C ILE A 104 8.88 24.81 -0.80
N GLU A 105 9.33 25.89 -1.45
CA GLU A 105 10.39 25.80 -2.47
C GLU A 105 11.73 25.39 -1.86
N ALA A 106 12.08 25.88 -0.67
CA ALA A 106 13.31 25.45 0.00
C ALA A 106 13.30 23.95 0.35
N PHE A 107 12.15 23.39 0.73
CA PHE A 107 12.02 21.94 0.90
C PHE A 107 12.22 21.18 -0.40
N LYS A 108 11.68 21.69 -1.53
CA LYS A 108 11.89 21.06 -2.84
C LYS A 108 13.35 21.06 -3.25
N GLU A 109 14.04 22.19 -3.09
CA GLU A 109 15.45 22.33 -3.38
C GLU A 109 16.29 21.37 -2.52
N ALA A 110 16.07 21.33 -1.22
CA ALA A 110 16.78 20.42 -0.32
C ALA A 110 16.58 18.94 -0.67
N ILE A 111 15.35 18.57 -1.07
CA ILE A 111 15.04 17.21 -1.54
C ILE A 111 15.80 16.89 -2.83
N ASP A 112 15.84 17.81 -3.80
CA ASP A 112 16.56 17.61 -5.06
C ASP A 112 18.07 17.50 -4.82
N ASP A 113 18.64 18.37 -4.03
CA ASP A 113 20.07 18.37 -3.71
C ASP A 113 20.48 17.05 -3.04
N TYR A 114 19.68 16.61 -2.05
CA TYR A 114 19.92 15.33 -1.39
C TYR A 114 19.75 14.15 -2.35
N TYR A 115 18.71 14.15 -3.16
CA TYR A 115 18.43 13.12 -4.16
C TYR A 115 19.58 13.01 -5.16
N LEU A 116 20.00 14.11 -5.74
CA LEU A 116 21.11 14.12 -6.72
C LEU A 116 22.42 13.66 -6.09
N LYS A 117 22.72 14.15 -4.88
CA LYS A 117 23.99 13.86 -4.21
C LYS A 117 24.10 12.42 -3.73
N TYR A 118 23.09 11.91 -3.06
CA TYR A 118 23.16 10.63 -2.32
C TYR A 118 22.42 9.48 -3.01
N VAL A 119 21.29 9.75 -3.66
CA VAL A 119 20.49 8.70 -4.32
C VAL A 119 21.00 8.42 -5.73
N CYS A 120 21.24 9.45 -6.53
CA CYS A 120 21.79 9.31 -7.87
C CYS A 120 23.32 9.15 -7.85
N GLY A 121 24.01 9.99 -7.09
CA GLY A 121 25.47 9.98 -6.98
C GLY A 121 26.17 10.38 -8.29
N LYS A 122 27.46 10.09 -8.39
CA LYS A 122 28.30 10.39 -9.55
C LYS A 122 28.71 9.12 -10.29
N ASP A 123 28.94 9.21 -11.60
CA ASP A 123 29.50 8.14 -12.39
C ASP A 123 31.03 7.94 -12.11
N ALA A 124 31.64 6.96 -12.78
CA ALA A 124 33.06 6.68 -12.64
C ALA A 124 33.98 7.85 -13.06
N ASN A 125 33.44 8.79 -13.85
CA ASN A 125 34.17 9.97 -14.34
C ASN A 125 33.87 11.23 -13.49
N GLY A 126 33.18 11.08 -12.35
CA GLY A 126 32.80 12.17 -11.48
C GLY A 126 31.63 13.01 -11.96
N ARG A 127 30.91 12.60 -13.01
CA ARG A 127 29.75 13.30 -13.57
C ARG A 127 28.49 13.00 -12.75
N GLN A 128 27.74 14.03 -12.39
CA GLN A 128 26.46 13.88 -11.66
C GLN A 128 25.45 13.07 -12.47
N LEU A 129 24.90 12.02 -11.86
CA LEU A 129 23.80 11.24 -12.43
C LEU A 129 22.46 11.90 -12.09
N THR A 130 21.50 11.79 -13.00
CA THR A 130 20.12 12.29 -12.82
C THR A 130 19.14 11.17 -12.49
N LYS A 131 19.58 9.91 -12.55
CA LYS A 131 18.78 8.73 -12.17
C LYS A 131 19.58 7.85 -11.22
N PRO A 132 18.93 7.21 -10.25
CA PRO A 132 19.61 6.33 -9.33
C PRO A 132 20.26 5.15 -10.07
N ARG A 133 21.41 4.74 -9.59
CA ARG A 133 21.99 3.46 -10.04
C ARG A 133 21.07 2.33 -9.59
N LYS A 134 21.06 1.22 -10.34
CA LYS A 134 20.43 -0.02 -9.88
C LYS A 134 21.19 -0.53 -8.65
N THR A 135 20.80 -0.09 -7.47
CA THR A 135 21.33 -0.57 -6.19
C THR A 135 20.28 -1.41 -5.50
N LYS A 136 20.71 -2.32 -4.63
CA LYS A 136 19.79 -3.06 -3.75
C LYS A 136 19.30 -2.18 -2.58
N ASP A 137 19.88 -0.99 -2.42
CA ASP A 137 19.57 -0.09 -1.31
C ASP A 137 18.32 0.72 -1.61
N LEU A 138 17.36 0.64 -0.72
CA LEU A 138 16.16 1.46 -0.73
C LEU A 138 16.45 2.75 0.03
N TYR A 139 16.29 3.88 -0.65
CA TYR A 139 16.31 5.19 -0.02
C TYR A 139 14.91 5.57 0.46
N PHE A 140 14.87 6.29 1.57
CA PHE A 140 13.62 6.71 2.19
C PHE A 140 13.73 8.15 2.71
N PHE A 141 12.68 8.96 2.48
CA PHE A 141 12.61 10.33 2.98
C PHE A 141 11.50 10.47 4.02
N LEU A 142 11.85 10.99 5.19
CA LEU A 142 10.90 11.38 6.21
C LEU A 142 10.84 12.91 6.25
N ILE A 143 9.65 13.47 6.07
CA ILE A 143 9.43 14.90 6.06
C ILE A 143 8.65 15.28 7.32
N ILE A 144 9.27 16.09 8.21
CA ILE A 144 8.58 16.68 9.34
C ILE A 144 7.88 17.93 8.85
N MET A 145 6.55 17.89 8.82
CA MET A 145 5.71 18.99 8.36
C MET A 145 5.54 20.02 9.49
N PRO A 146 6.09 21.22 9.34
CA PRO A 146 5.97 22.26 10.36
C PRO A 146 4.54 22.84 10.41
N ASP A 147 4.13 23.29 11.59
CA ASP A 147 2.83 23.97 11.78
C ASP A 147 2.76 25.36 11.15
N SER A 148 3.91 25.96 10.85
CA SER A 148 4.00 27.29 10.23
C SER A 148 3.58 27.33 8.76
N ILE A 149 3.49 26.18 8.11
CA ILE A 149 3.06 26.06 6.71
C ILE A 149 1.75 25.25 6.67
N LYS A 150 0.80 25.66 5.81
CA LYS A 150 -0.42 24.90 5.62
C LYS A 150 -0.09 23.47 5.14
N GLN A 151 -0.30 22.49 6.03
CA GLN A 151 0.18 21.11 5.84
C GLN A 151 -0.32 20.46 4.56
N GLU A 152 -1.58 20.71 4.17
CA GLU A 152 -2.15 20.19 2.92
C GLU A 152 -1.39 20.68 1.67
N HIS A 153 -1.03 21.96 1.64
CA HIS A 153 -0.28 22.55 0.54
C HIS A 153 1.15 22.02 0.49
N LEU A 154 1.81 21.95 1.64
CA LEU A 154 3.16 21.40 1.74
C LEU A 154 3.18 19.92 1.32
N TYR A 155 2.27 19.11 1.88
CA TYR A 155 2.15 17.71 1.53
C TYR A 155 1.95 17.50 0.03
N THR A 156 0.97 18.19 -0.57
CA THR A 156 0.66 18.04 -1.99
C THR A 156 1.84 18.44 -2.86
N ALA A 157 2.48 19.57 -2.57
CA ALA A 157 3.61 20.07 -3.35
C ALA A 157 4.83 19.12 -3.29
N LEU A 158 5.20 18.70 -2.06
CA LEU A 158 6.36 17.83 -1.88
C LEU A 158 6.08 16.39 -2.34
N LYS A 159 4.86 15.88 -2.13
CA LYS A 159 4.50 14.55 -2.59
C LYS A 159 4.52 14.45 -4.12
N ASN A 160 4.01 15.48 -4.81
CA ASN A 160 4.13 15.56 -6.26
C ASN A 160 5.60 15.59 -6.67
N LYS A 161 6.40 16.48 -6.10
CA LYS A 161 7.83 16.61 -6.40
C LYS A 161 8.58 15.28 -6.22
N ILE A 162 8.39 14.62 -5.08
CA ILE A 162 9.05 13.33 -4.79
C ILE A 162 8.57 12.25 -5.76
N ASN A 163 7.29 12.21 -6.12
CA ASN A 163 6.79 11.16 -7.01
C ASN A 163 7.21 11.34 -8.47
N THR A 164 7.44 12.59 -8.93
CA THR A 164 7.73 12.87 -10.35
C THR A 164 9.21 13.08 -10.63
N ASP A 165 9.87 13.90 -9.81
CA ASP A 165 11.20 14.41 -10.12
C ASP A 165 12.32 13.68 -9.34
N SER A 166 12.03 13.34 -8.09
CA SER A 166 13.00 12.71 -7.18
C SER A 166 12.43 11.42 -6.57
N PRO A 167 12.13 10.39 -7.39
CA PRO A 167 11.31 9.25 -6.98
C PRO A 167 11.98 8.43 -5.86
N VAL A 168 11.54 8.71 -4.63
CA VAL A 168 11.95 8.03 -3.40
C VAL A 168 10.71 7.73 -2.56
N ILE A 169 10.74 6.61 -1.84
CA ILE A 169 9.68 6.30 -0.88
C ILE A 169 9.68 7.33 0.24
N SER A 170 8.52 7.85 0.62
CA SER A 170 8.45 8.94 1.58
C SER A 170 7.35 8.80 2.62
N GLN A 171 7.63 9.30 3.83
CA GLN A 171 6.70 9.45 4.95
C GLN A 171 6.63 10.91 5.37
N PHE A 172 5.42 11.40 5.59
CA PHE A 172 5.16 12.72 6.11
C PHE A 172 4.59 12.60 7.52
N VAL A 173 5.13 13.37 8.45
CA VAL A 173 4.67 13.39 9.84
C VAL A 173 4.57 14.84 10.30
N SER A 174 3.50 15.23 10.99
CA SER A 174 3.40 16.59 11.51
C SER A 174 4.30 16.77 12.72
N SER A 175 4.91 17.95 12.86
CA SER A 175 5.71 18.34 14.00
C SER A 175 4.96 18.09 15.33
N LYS A 176 3.69 18.47 15.42
CA LYS A 176 2.82 18.19 16.59
C LYS A 176 2.71 16.70 16.96
N THR A 177 2.80 15.83 15.98
CA THR A 177 2.69 14.38 16.23
C THR A 177 3.97 13.86 16.89
N ILE A 178 5.13 14.31 16.43
CA ILE A 178 6.43 13.88 16.94
C ILE A 178 6.67 14.43 18.35
N GLN A 179 6.27 15.67 18.63
CA GLN A 179 6.39 16.33 19.93
C GLN A 179 5.69 15.58 21.08
N LYS A 180 4.85 14.60 20.79
CA LYS A 180 4.19 13.80 21.83
C LYS A 180 5.10 12.78 22.51
N TYR A 181 6.30 12.53 21.95
CA TYR A 181 7.29 11.58 22.50
C TYR A 181 6.71 10.24 22.96
N ASN A 182 5.89 9.62 22.09
CA ASN A 182 5.12 8.44 22.43
C ASN A 182 5.51 7.25 21.53
N ASP A 183 6.02 6.19 22.12
CA ASP A 183 6.44 4.98 21.42
C ASP A 183 5.37 4.37 20.52
N ARG A 184 4.09 4.43 20.92
CA ARG A 184 3.00 3.93 20.07
C ARG A 184 2.92 4.65 18.74
N ILE A 185 3.18 5.97 18.78
CA ILE A 185 3.20 6.80 17.56
C ILE A 185 4.39 6.37 16.70
N TYR A 186 5.57 6.25 17.28
CA TYR A 186 6.79 5.90 16.57
C TYR A 186 6.71 4.48 15.97
N ILE A 187 6.23 3.51 16.72
CA ILE A 187 5.97 2.16 16.24
C ILE A 187 4.99 2.16 15.06
N ASN A 188 3.93 2.98 15.11
CA ASN A 188 2.99 3.07 14.00
C ASN A 188 3.61 3.74 12.76
N ILE A 189 4.50 4.72 12.95
CA ILE A 189 5.26 5.31 11.83
C ILE A 189 6.19 4.25 11.22
N LEU A 190 6.93 3.50 12.03
CA LEU A 190 7.79 2.41 11.56
C LEU A 190 7.01 1.34 10.77
N ARG A 191 5.82 0.99 11.23
CA ARG A 191 4.91 0.07 10.51
C ARG A 191 4.50 0.63 9.14
N GLN A 192 4.12 1.90 9.09
CA GLN A 192 3.77 2.56 7.82
C GLN A 192 4.97 2.59 6.87
N ILE A 193 6.16 2.84 7.38
CA ILE A 193 7.41 2.81 6.59
C ILE A 193 7.65 1.40 6.07
N ASN A 194 7.59 0.38 6.92
CA ASN A 194 7.77 -1.01 6.54
C ASN A 194 6.82 -1.42 5.40
N ALA A 195 5.54 -1.09 5.51
CA ALA A 195 4.56 -1.38 4.46
C ALA A 195 4.89 -0.66 3.15
N LYS A 196 5.33 0.60 3.20
CA LYS A 196 5.76 1.36 2.01
C LYS A 196 7.02 0.80 1.35
N LEU A 197 7.92 0.23 2.14
CA LEU A 197 9.12 -0.43 1.65
C LEU A 197 8.86 -1.84 1.06
N GLY A 198 7.61 -2.31 1.12
CA GLY A 198 7.18 -3.60 0.57
C GLY A 198 7.17 -4.74 1.58
N GLY A 199 7.27 -4.45 2.88
CA GLY A 199 7.15 -5.44 3.94
C GLY A 199 5.69 -5.74 4.31
N ASP A 200 5.49 -6.88 4.96
CA ASP A 200 4.18 -7.29 5.47
C ASP A 200 4.14 -7.12 6.99
N LEU A 201 3.09 -6.48 7.50
CA LEU A 201 2.91 -6.31 8.93
C LEU A 201 2.31 -7.56 9.58
N TRP A 202 1.25 -8.08 8.99
CA TRP A 202 0.55 -9.30 9.38
C TRP A 202 -0.14 -9.91 8.17
N ARG A 203 -0.54 -11.16 8.28
CA ARG A 203 -1.27 -11.88 7.22
C ARG A 203 -2.56 -12.46 7.77
N LEU A 204 -3.59 -12.50 6.95
CA LEU A 204 -4.85 -13.13 7.30
C LEU A 204 -4.85 -14.61 6.92
N ASN A 205 -5.48 -15.44 7.76
CA ASN A 205 -5.82 -16.79 7.39
C ASN A 205 -7.22 -16.82 6.77
N PHE A 206 -7.28 -16.98 5.46
CA PHE A 206 -8.55 -17.07 4.76
C PHE A 206 -9.20 -18.47 4.80
N GLY A 207 -8.53 -19.47 5.41
CA GLY A 207 -8.99 -20.85 5.39
C GLY A 207 -8.83 -21.52 4.03
N ALA A 208 -9.33 -22.77 3.92
CA ALA A 208 -9.24 -23.55 2.69
C ALA A 208 -10.28 -23.16 1.62
N GLU A 209 -11.26 -22.34 1.98
CA GLU A 209 -12.35 -21.92 1.09
C GLU A 209 -11.90 -20.91 0.03
N ILE A 210 -10.86 -20.14 0.34
CA ILE A 210 -10.29 -19.16 -0.58
C ILE A 210 -8.97 -19.70 -1.14
N SER A 211 -8.92 -19.85 -2.46
CA SER A 211 -7.69 -20.27 -3.14
C SER A 211 -6.55 -19.29 -2.87
N ARG A 212 -5.35 -19.80 -2.64
CA ARG A 212 -4.14 -18.98 -2.54
C ARG A 212 -3.80 -18.24 -3.84
N LYS A 213 -4.39 -18.68 -4.95
CA LYS A 213 -4.30 -18.01 -6.25
C LYS A 213 -5.52 -17.12 -6.50
N THR A 214 -5.93 -16.37 -5.50
CA THR A 214 -7.01 -15.37 -5.62
C THR A 214 -6.42 -14.00 -5.87
N MET A 215 -6.95 -13.30 -6.87
CA MET A 215 -6.65 -11.90 -7.14
C MET A 215 -7.85 -11.04 -6.70
N LEU A 216 -7.60 -10.06 -5.83
CA LEU A 216 -8.57 -9.02 -5.50
C LEU A 216 -8.25 -7.78 -6.33
N VAL A 217 -9.25 -7.25 -7.02
CA VAL A 217 -9.12 -6.05 -7.85
C VAL A 217 -10.04 -4.97 -7.32
N GLY A 218 -9.52 -3.77 -7.14
CA GLY A 218 -10.28 -2.57 -6.80
C GLY A 218 -10.22 -1.57 -7.93
N ILE A 219 -11.37 -1.04 -8.33
CA ILE A 219 -11.50 -0.04 -9.38
C ILE A 219 -12.39 1.10 -8.90
N ASP A 220 -11.89 2.32 -9.02
CA ASP A 220 -12.63 3.54 -8.69
C ASP A 220 -12.39 4.61 -9.77
N VAL A 221 -13.36 5.49 -9.99
CA VAL A 221 -13.23 6.63 -10.90
C VAL A 221 -13.46 7.92 -10.12
N CYS A 222 -12.44 8.73 -10.04
CA CYS A 222 -12.47 10.01 -9.36
C CYS A 222 -12.60 11.16 -10.37
N HIS A 223 -13.49 12.12 -10.09
CA HIS A 223 -13.66 13.31 -10.93
C HIS A 223 -12.95 14.50 -10.32
N LYS A 224 -11.85 14.94 -10.91
CA LYS A 224 -11.08 16.10 -10.47
C LYS A 224 -10.90 17.12 -11.62
N GLY A 225 -11.35 18.36 -11.36
CA GLY A 225 -11.25 19.42 -12.37
C GLY A 225 -12.08 19.10 -13.62
N LYS A 226 -11.44 19.03 -14.80
CA LYS A 226 -12.07 18.76 -16.09
C LYS A 226 -11.97 17.30 -16.56
N GLN A 227 -11.33 16.44 -15.78
CA GLN A 227 -11.04 15.05 -16.16
C GLN A 227 -11.56 14.07 -15.12
N SER A 228 -11.82 12.86 -15.57
CA SER A 228 -12.00 11.68 -14.73
C SER A 228 -10.67 10.94 -14.63
N ILE A 229 -10.35 10.42 -13.46
CA ILE A 229 -9.12 9.64 -13.21
C ILE A 229 -9.54 8.27 -12.73
N ILE A 230 -9.10 7.25 -13.43
CA ILE A 230 -9.28 5.85 -13.03
C ILE A 230 -8.18 5.50 -12.04
N GLY A 231 -8.55 4.91 -10.91
CA GLY A 231 -7.66 4.22 -10.01
C GLY A 231 -7.89 2.72 -10.10
N PHE A 232 -6.83 1.95 -10.27
CA PHE A 232 -6.84 0.49 -10.34
C PHE A 232 -5.81 -0.07 -9.36
N CYS A 233 -6.20 -1.09 -8.61
CA CYS A 233 -5.27 -1.87 -7.81
C CYS A 233 -5.64 -3.36 -7.89
N ALA A 234 -4.63 -4.24 -7.90
CA ALA A 234 -4.81 -5.68 -7.93
C ALA A 234 -3.80 -6.37 -7.01
N THR A 235 -4.24 -7.31 -6.19
CA THR A 235 -3.32 -8.12 -5.38
C THR A 235 -2.62 -9.14 -6.26
N TYR A 236 -1.35 -9.42 -5.98
CA TYR A 236 -0.58 -10.38 -6.76
C TYR A 236 0.12 -11.47 -5.93
N ASP A 237 0.05 -11.41 -4.60
CA ASP A 237 0.60 -12.42 -3.72
C ASP A 237 -0.47 -13.32 -3.08
N GLU A 238 -0.08 -14.50 -2.62
CA GLU A 238 -0.98 -15.51 -2.01
C GLU A 238 -1.69 -15.05 -0.73
N HIS A 239 -1.19 -13.98 -0.09
CA HIS A 239 -1.75 -13.41 1.14
C HIS A 239 -2.55 -12.14 0.90
N MET A 240 -2.67 -11.70 -0.36
CA MET A 240 -3.39 -10.49 -0.77
C MET A 240 -2.90 -9.23 -0.05
N CYS A 241 -1.60 -9.16 0.27
CA CYS A 241 -0.95 -8.06 0.96
C CYS A 241 -0.16 -7.14 0.04
N LYS A 242 0.19 -7.59 -1.17
CA LYS A 242 0.97 -6.84 -2.15
C LYS A 242 0.11 -6.44 -3.34
N TYR A 243 0.28 -5.20 -3.80
CA TYR A 243 -0.61 -4.60 -4.79
C TYR A 243 0.16 -4.09 -6.01
N TYR A 244 -0.30 -4.49 -7.19
CA TYR A 244 -0.06 -3.75 -8.42
C TYR A 244 -1.04 -2.59 -8.49
N THR A 245 -0.57 -1.39 -8.79
CA THR A 245 -1.42 -0.20 -8.85
C THR A 245 -1.15 0.60 -10.12
N GLN A 246 -2.21 1.15 -10.70
CA GLN A 246 -2.11 2.06 -11.83
C GLN A 246 -3.21 3.12 -11.75
N ALA A 247 -2.93 4.31 -12.30
CA ALA A 247 -3.90 5.37 -12.43
C ALA A 247 -3.67 6.12 -13.74
N SER A 248 -4.75 6.47 -14.44
CA SER A 248 -4.67 7.29 -15.63
C SER A 248 -5.89 8.19 -15.80
N PRO A 249 -5.73 9.35 -16.46
CA PRO A 249 -6.86 10.15 -16.85
C PRO A 249 -7.66 9.45 -17.96
N GLN A 250 -8.98 9.62 -17.93
CA GLN A 250 -9.86 9.22 -19.01
C GLN A 250 -10.88 10.31 -19.32
N GLY A 251 -11.14 10.53 -20.61
CA GLY A 251 -12.24 11.34 -21.15
C GLY A 251 -12.52 12.65 -20.43
N GLN A 252 -13.77 13.08 -20.53
CA GLN A 252 -14.27 14.30 -19.88
C GLN A 252 -14.75 14.03 -18.46
N LYS A 253 -14.92 15.08 -17.67
CA LYS A 253 -15.50 15.01 -16.32
C LYS A 253 -16.87 14.33 -16.35
N GLY A 254 -17.07 13.36 -15.46
CA GLY A 254 -18.32 12.62 -15.34
C GLY A 254 -18.35 11.31 -16.14
N GLN A 255 -17.28 10.95 -16.85
CA GLN A 255 -17.19 9.64 -17.47
C GLN A 255 -16.87 8.57 -16.42
N GLU A 256 -17.87 7.76 -16.08
CA GLU A 256 -17.74 6.64 -15.12
C GLU A 256 -17.31 5.34 -15.80
N ILE A 257 -17.79 5.08 -17.02
CA ILE A 257 -17.49 3.84 -17.75
C ILE A 257 -16.04 3.88 -18.23
N ILE A 258 -15.31 2.81 -17.95
CA ILE A 258 -13.91 2.70 -18.31
C ILE A 258 -13.78 2.18 -19.74
N SER A 259 -12.87 2.80 -20.51
CA SER A 259 -12.61 2.37 -21.88
C SER A 259 -11.97 0.98 -21.93
N SER A 260 -12.27 0.22 -22.98
CA SER A 260 -11.76 -1.15 -23.16
C SER A 260 -10.24 -1.22 -23.21
N GLY A 261 -9.60 -0.28 -23.89
CA GLY A 261 -8.14 -0.26 -23.99
C GLY A 261 -7.45 -0.08 -22.64
N VAL A 262 -7.99 0.77 -21.76
CA VAL A 262 -7.44 0.99 -20.41
C VAL A 262 -7.63 -0.24 -19.54
N LEU A 263 -8.82 -0.86 -19.54
CA LEU A 263 -9.03 -2.10 -18.79
C LEU A 263 -8.10 -3.21 -19.25
N GLN A 264 -7.95 -3.37 -20.58
CA GLN A 264 -7.06 -4.38 -21.14
C GLN A 264 -5.60 -4.18 -20.69
N GLU A 265 -5.10 -2.95 -20.76
CA GLU A 265 -3.74 -2.62 -20.31
C GLU A 265 -3.55 -2.94 -18.82
N TYR A 266 -4.49 -2.52 -17.98
CA TYR A 266 -4.40 -2.69 -16.52
C TYR A 266 -4.44 -4.17 -16.12
N PHE A 267 -5.38 -4.93 -16.65
CA PHE A 267 -5.48 -6.35 -16.35
C PHE A 267 -4.29 -7.16 -16.89
N LYS A 268 -3.80 -6.86 -18.10
CA LYS A 268 -2.59 -7.51 -18.63
C LYS A 268 -1.39 -7.29 -17.72
N SER A 269 -1.17 -6.05 -17.29
CA SER A 269 -0.06 -5.71 -16.38
C SER A 269 -0.24 -6.36 -15.00
N ALA A 270 -1.46 -6.40 -14.46
CA ALA A 270 -1.76 -7.07 -13.20
C ALA A 270 -1.54 -8.59 -13.29
N PHE A 271 -1.97 -9.25 -14.38
CA PHE A 271 -1.71 -10.67 -14.62
C PHE A 271 -0.22 -10.95 -14.78
N GLN A 272 0.52 -10.05 -15.43
CA GLN A 272 1.97 -10.18 -15.52
C GLN A 272 2.63 -10.10 -14.15
N ALA A 273 2.25 -9.12 -13.31
CA ALA A 273 2.74 -9.02 -11.94
C ALA A 273 2.41 -10.26 -11.11
N PHE A 274 1.21 -10.84 -11.31
CA PHE A 274 0.81 -12.08 -10.65
C PHE A 274 1.66 -13.29 -11.11
N ARG A 275 1.88 -13.45 -12.43
CA ARG A 275 2.76 -14.49 -12.98
C ARG A 275 4.18 -14.40 -12.44
N ASP A 276 4.74 -13.20 -12.44
CA ASP A 276 6.13 -12.96 -11.99
C ASP A 276 6.32 -13.36 -10.53
N HIS A 277 5.29 -13.17 -9.70
CA HIS A 277 5.33 -13.51 -8.29
C HIS A 277 4.97 -14.97 -7.99
N ASN A 278 4.13 -15.59 -8.80
CA ASN A 278 3.57 -16.92 -8.56
C ASN A 278 4.10 -17.99 -9.53
N GLN A 279 5.38 -17.96 -9.88
CA GLN A 279 6.06 -18.98 -10.68
C GLN A 279 5.39 -19.21 -12.05
N GLY A 280 4.93 -18.13 -12.68
CA GLY A 280 4.28 -18.18 -13.99
C GLY A 280 2.79 -18.55 -13.96
N GLN A 281 2.22 -18.77 -12.78
CA GLN A 281 0.81 -19.15 -12.64
C GLN A 281 -0.09 -17.91 -12.65
N LEU A 282 -1.32 -18.09 -13.18
CA LEU A 282 -2.39 -17.10 -13.17
C LEU A 282 -3.37 -17.35 -12.02
N PRO A 283 -4.17 -16.33 -11.62
CA PRO A 283 -5.17 -16.53 -10.57
C PRO A 283 -6.27 -17.52 -10.96
N ASP A 284 -6.73 -18.34 -10.02
CA ASP A 284 -7.88 -19.24 -10.18
C ASP A 284 -9.21 -18.50 -9.93
N HIS A 285 -9.18 -17.49 -9.07
CA HIS A 285 -10.32 -16.66 -8.72
C HIS A 285 -9.95 -15.17 -8.82
N ILE A 286 -10.87 -14.36 -9.36
CA ILE A 286 -10.72 -12.91 -9.48
C ILE A 286 -11.97 -12.25 -8.89
N PHE A 287 -11.81 -11.48 -7.80
CA PHE A 287 -12.87 -10.66 -7.24
C PHE A 287 -12.62 -9.20 -7.58
N ILE A 288 -13.59 -8.54 -8.19
CA ILE A 288 -13.48 -7.17 -8.66
C ILE A 288 -14.47 -6.30 -7.89
N TYR A 289 -13.93 -5.37 -7.12
CA TYR A 289 -14.71 -4.36 -6.41
C TYR A 289 -14.74 -3.08 -7.25
N ARG A 290 -15.92 -2.75 -7.78
CA ARG A 290 -16.17 -1.55 -8.59
C ARG A 290 -16.96 -0.53 -7.77
N ASP A 291 -16.33 0.58 -7.44
CA ASP A 291 -16.92 1.67 -6.67
C ASP A 291 -17.42 2.79 -7.60
N GLY A 292 -18.30 3.64 -7.08
CA GLY A 292 -18.75 4.86 -7.75
C GLY A 292 -19.87 4.68 -8.79
N VAL A 293 -20.40 3.47 -8.97
CA VAL A 293 -21.45 3.20 -9.97
C VAL A 293 -22.84 3.50 -9.41
N GLY A 294 -23.52 4.51 -9.94
CA GLY A 294 -24.92 4.80 -9.62
C GLY A 294 -25.88 3.71 -10.15
N ASP A 295 -27.05 3.60 -9.54
CA ASP A 295 -28.06 2.56 -9.90
C ASP A 295 -28.42 2.55 -11.38
N SER A 296 -28.53 3.74 -12.00
CA SER A 296 -28.84 3.89 -13.43
C SER A 296 -27.73 3.42 -14.36
N MET A 297 -26.49 3.32 -13.88
CA MET A 297 -25.32 2.94 -14.69
C MET A 297 -24.93 1.48 -14.53
N ARG A 298 -25.53 0.74 -13.59
CA ARG A 298 -25.17 -0.67 -13.33
C ARG A 298 -25.27 -1.56 -14.57
N ALA A 299 -26.37 -1.42 -15.33
CA ALA A 299 -26.57 -2.20 -16.54
C ALA A 299 -25.46 -1.93 -17.57
N GLN A 300 -25.02 -0.68 -17.71
CA GLN A 300 -23.97 -0.29 -18.63
C GLN A 300 -22.59 -0.83 -18.18
N VAL A 301 -22.28 -0.77 -16.87
CA VAL A 301 -21.04 -1.33 -16.33
C VAL A 301 -20.99 -2.83 -16.56
N ILE A 302 -22.09 -3.56 -16.31
CA ILE A 302 -22.16 -5.00 -16.57
C ILE A 302 -21.96 -5.28 -18.06
N ALA A 303 -22.67 -4.57 -18.95
CA ALA A 303 -22.61 -4.82 -20.38
C ALA A 303 -21.24 -4.46 -20.98
N HIS A 304 -20.57 -3.44 -20.49
CA HIS A 304 -19.30 -2.97 -21.07
C HIS A 304 -18.06 -3.49 -20.33
N GLU A 305 -17.98 -3.28 -19.00
CA GLU A 305 -16.77 -3.59 -18.25
C GLU A 305 -16.63 -5.12 -18.01
N LEU A 306 -17.73 -5.80 -17.64
CA LEU A 306 -17.70 -7.25 -17.39
C LEU A 306 -17.49 -8.06 -18.67
N GLU A 307 -18.12 -7.68 -19.79
CA GLU A 307 -17.92 -8.32 -21.08
C GLU A 307 -16.46 -8.19 -21.56
N GLN A 308 -15.89 -7.01 -21.39
CA GLN A 308 -14.49 -6.77 -21.73
C GLN A 308 -13.54 -7.57 -20.84
N LEU A 309 -13.79 -7.61 -19.53
CA LEU A 309 -13.01 -8.46 -18.63
C LEU A 309 -13.04 -9.91 -19.06
N THR A 310 -14.22 -10.44 -19.42
CA THR A 310 -14.35 -11.83 -19.89
C THR A 310 -13.49 -12.06 -21.13
N LYS A 311 -13.47 -11.12 -22.07
CA LYS A 311 -12.61 -11.20 -23.27
C LYS A 311 -11.11 -11.16 -22.91
N ILE A 312 -10.72 -10.27 -21.99
CA ILE A 312 -9.32 -10.15 -21.54
C ILE A 312 -8.89 -11.46 -20.85
N VAL A 313 -9.71 -11.98 -19.96
CA VAL A 313 -9.45 -13.27 -19.28
C VAL A 313 -9.30 -14.38 -20.30
N GLN A 314 -10.19 -14.50 -21.28
CA GLN A 314 -10.08 -15.49 -22.35
C GLN A 314 -8.76 -15.36 -23.10
N GLN A 315 -8.36 -14.15 -23.50
CA GLN A 315 -7.10 -13.91 -24.21
C GLN A 315 -5.86 -14.29 -23.40
N GLU A 316 -5.85 -14.02 -22.10
CA GLU A 316 -4.69 -14.26 -21.23
C GLU A 316 -4.56 -15.73 -20.78
N TYR A 317 -5.67 -16.48 -20.73
CA TYR A 317 -5.68 -17.88 -20.30
C TYR A 317 -5.68 -18.88 -21.47
N CYS A 318 -6.10 -18.47 -22.68
CA CYS A 318 -6.13 -19.31 -23.89
C CYS A 318 -4.84 -19.16 -24.70
N LEU A 319 -3.68 -19.34 -24.07
CA LEU A 319 -2.38 -19.22 -24.76
C LEU A 319 -2.07 -20.43 -25.67
N ASP A 320 -2.70 -21.56 -25.42
CA ASP A 320 -2.52 -22.80 -26.21
C ASP A 320 -3.86 -23.20 -26.85
N PRO A 321 -4.05 -22.99 -28.17
CA PRO A 321 -5.30 -23.33 -28.86
C PRO A 321 -5.65 -24.81 -28.83
N SER A 322 -4.71 -25.69 -28.51
CA SER A 322 -4.92 -27.14 -28.46
C SER A 322 -5.48 -27.65 -27.14
N LYS A 323 -5.55 -26.80 -26.11
CA LYS A 323 -6.04 -27.15 -24.78
C LYS A 323 -7.25 -26.31 -24.39
N GLU A 324 -8.25 -26.98 -23.81
CA GLU A 324 -9.32 -26.21 -23.14
C GLU A 324 -8.74 -25.38 -22.00
N PRO A 325 -8.90 -24.05 -22.02
CA PRO A 325 -8.37 -23.21 -20.98
C PRO A 325 -9.15 -23.39 -19.67
N ALA A 326 -8.44 -23.62 -18.58
CA ALA A 326 -9.04 -23.53 -17.26
C ALA A 326 -9.24 -22.04 -16.92
N LEU A 327 -10.38 -21.47 -17.33
CA LEU A 327 -10.71 -20.08 -17.06
C LEU A 327 -10.93 -19.85 -15.55
N PRO A 328 -10.48 -18.70 -15.01
CA PRO A 328 -10.70 -18.38 -13.61
C PRO A 328 -12.17 -18.10 -13.35
N LYS A 329 -12.61 -18.39 -12.15
CA LYS A 329 -13.89 -17.86 -11.66
C LYS A 329 -13.70 -16.36 -11.39
N HIS A 330 -14.58 -15.54 -11.94
CA HIS A 330 -14.54 -14.10 -11.68
C HIS A 330 -15.88 -13.57 -11.19
N THR A 331 -15.83 -12.63 -10.26
CA THR A 331 -17.01 -12.03 -9.63
C THR A 331 -16.85 -10.53 -9.60
N LEU A 332 -17.81 -9.80 -10.20
CA LEU A 332 -17.90 -8.36 -10.13
C LEU A 332 -18.82 -7.95 -8.97
N ILE A 333 -18.29 -7.16 -8.04
CA ILE A 333 -18.99 -6.64 -6.87
C ILE A 333 -19.10 -5.12 -7.01
N ILE A 334 -20.30 -4.63 -7.28
CA ILE A 334 -20.56 -3.18 -7.32
C ILE A 334 -20.81 -2.68 -5.91
N VAL A 335 -19.98 -1.74 -5.46
CA VAL A 335 -20.05 -1.19 -4.10
C VAL A 335 -20.75 0.16 -4.13
N ASN A 336 -21.87 0.25 -3.40
CA ASN A 336 -22.59 1.50 -3.21
C ASN A 336 -22.26 2.09 -1.86
N LYS A 337 -21.70 3.30 -1.87
CA LYS A 337 -21.46 4.10 -0.66
C LYS A 337 -22.63 5.03 -0.38
N ARG A 338 -22.72 5.50 0.87
CA ARG A 338 -23.72 6.49 1.30
C ARG A 338 -25.17 6.05 1.10
N VAL A 339 -25.45 4.77 1.30
CA VAL A 339 -26.80 4.22 1.26
C VAL A 339 -27.62 4.69 2.47
N ARG A 340 -28.93 4.87 2.28
CA ARG A 340 -29.85 5.27 3.34
C ARG A 340 -30.47 4.10 4.08
N GLN A 341 -30.17 2.86 3.69
CA GLN A 341 -30.67 1.67 4.38
C GLN A 341 -30.15 1.62 5.81
N ARG A 342 -31.01 1.14 6.71
CA ARG A 342 -30.67 0.88 8.11
C ARG A 342 -31.12 -0.52 8.45
N PHE A 343 -30.30 -1.22 9.22
CA PHE A 343 -30.61 -2.56 9.71
C PHE A 343 -30.94 -2.48 11.19
N PHE A 344 -32.03 -3.16 11.59
CA PHE A 344 -32.47 -3.22 12.97
C PHE A 344 -32.46 -4.69 13.40
N GLN A 345 -31.93 -4.97 14.59
CA GLN A 345 -32.07 -6.29 15.16
C GLN A 345 -33.52 -6.51 15.65
N VAL A 346 -34.14 -7.59 15.25
CA VAL A 346 -35.49 -7.97 15.70
C VAL A 346 -35.34 -8.88 16.92
N GLY A 347 -35.99 -8.51 18.04
CA GLY A 347 -35.99 -9.31 19.28
C GLY A 347 -36.19 -8.47 20.54
N ALA A 348 -36.17 -9.11 21.70
CA ALA A 348 -36.43 -8.47 23.00
C ALA A 348 -35.41 -7.38 23.39
N ASN A 349 -34.25 -7.36 22.79
CA ASN A 349 -33.21 -6.35 22.96
C ASN A 349 -32.94 -5.60 21.65
N ALA A 350 -33.98 -5.30 20.89
CA ALA A 350 -33.87 -4.61 19.60
C ALA A 350 -33.18 -3.24 19.77
N GLY A 351 -31.97 -3.10 19.28
CA GLY A 351 -31.22 -1.86 19.20
C GLY A 351 -30.86 -1.54 17.75
N ILE A 352 -30.55 -0.27 17.47
CA ILE A 352 -29.97 0.12 16.19
C ILE A 352 -28.56 -0.48 16.15
N SER A 353 -28.32 -1.44 15.25
CA SER A 353 -26.96 -1.85 14.97
C SER A 353 -26.25 -0.68 14.26
N ASN A 354 -25.24 -0.08 14.89
CA ASN A 354 -24.35 0.83 14.20
C ASN A 354 -23.70 0.09 13.03
N PRO A 355 -23.65 0.71 11.84
CA PRO A 355 -23.00 0.12 10.67
C PRO A 355 -21.51 -0.11 10.88
#